data_288bb784703d6b76df865b7571eb3cac
#
_entry.id   288bb784703d6b76df865b7571eb3cac
#
_cell.length_a   1.000
_cell.length_b   1.000
_cell.length_c   1.000
_cell.angle_alpha   90.00
_cell.angle_beta   90.00
_cell.angle_gamma   90.00
#
_symmetry.space_group_name_H-M   'P 1'
#
loop_
_entity.id
_entity.type
_entity.pdbx_description
1 polymer ?
#
loop_
_entity_poly.entity_id
_entity_poly.type
_entity_poly.pdbx_seq_one_letter_code
_entity_poly.pdbx_strand_id
1 'polypeptide(L)'
;MLDIKWIRENPELLDKSLKRRYQEPMSAHIIEIDTLRRSAQTRLQELQNERNALAKAIGEAKRQGKDVPDLAQKASALKEMAPAIEEEERLHADRLHLLLSQLPNILDDVVPEGQTDSENVEIRKWGTPRTFDFTPLPHYEIGEKLQGMDFDAATKISGARFVVLKGALARLERALGQFMLDLHTQEFGYQEVSPPLLVRDDAVYGVGQLPKFREDLFQTSDGRWLISTAEVSLTNLVRERILDEGSLPLRFTAFTPCFRSEAGAAGRDARGMIRQHQFHKVELVSIVHPDAAETEHQRMVNAAETVLQRLEIPYRVMLLSCGDTSGASRRTYDLEVWLPSENMYREISSCSNCGDYQARRMQARFRPKNDTGSKNTTEFVFTLNGSGVAVGRALIAVIENYQNSDGSMTIPEALRPYMKGMKRISIHD
;
A
#
# COMPACT_ATOMS: atom_id res chain seq x y z
N MET A 1 6.93 -6.62 6.41
CA MET A 1 6.98 -7.80 7.33
C MET A 1 7.95 -7.50 8.45
N LEU A 2 7.63 -7.86 9.68
CA LEU A 2 8.53 -7.63 10.80
C LEU A 2 9.71 -8.61 10.79
N ASP A 3 10.84 -8.22 11.39
CA ASP A 3 12.05 -9.05 11.52
C ASP A 3 11.92 -9.98 12.72
N ILE A 4 12.12 -11.29 12.54
CA ILE A 4 12.06 -12.26 13.63
C ILE A 4 13.16 -12.02 14.69
N LYS A 5 14.32 -11.49 14.30
CA LYS A 5 15.37 -11.13 15.25
C LYS A 5 14.90 -9.98 16.13
N TRP A 6 14.31 -8.94 15.54
CA TRP A 6 13.73 -7.82 16.27
C TRP A 6 12.61 -8.28 17.23
N ILE A 7 11.72 -9.21 16.79
CA ILE A 7 10.67 -9.78 17.64
C ILE A 7 11.23 -10.48 18.87
N ARG A 8 12.29 -11.27 18.70
CA ARG A 8 12.96 -11.94 19.84
C ARG A 8 13.56 -10.96 20.84
N GLU A 9 14.10 -9.86 20.35
CA GLU A 9 14.72 -8.81 21.18
C GLU A 9 13.67 -7.88 21.81
N ASN A 10 12.47 -7.78 21.24
CA ASN A 10 11.42 -6.84 21.63
C ASN A 10 10.00 -7.46 21.68
N PRO A 11 9.80 -8.60 22.39
CA PRO A 11 8.50 -9.28 22.40
C PRO A 11 7.38 -8.41 22.99
N GLU A 12 7.66 -7.68 24.08
CA GLU A 12 6.69 -6.82 24.75
C GLU A 12 6.28 -5.63 23.88
N LEU A 13 7.19 -5.08 23.06
CA LEU A 13 6.86 -3.99 22.13
C LEU A 13 5.96 -4.47 21.00
N LEU A 14 6.17 -5.70 20.49
CA LEU A 14 5.27 -6.30 19.53
C LEU A 14 3.86 -6.45 20.11
N ASP A 15 3.75 -7.07 21.29
CA ASP A 15 2.45 -7.32 21.94
C ASP A 15 1.74 -6.02 22.32
N LYS A 16 2.48 -5.00 22.78
CA LYS A 16 1.95 -3.66 23.00
C LYS A 16 1.37 -3.05 21.71
N SER A 17 2.10 -3.16 20.60
CA SER A 17 1.64 -2.64 19.30
C SER A 17 0.42 -3.39 18.76
N LEU A 18 0.39 -4.72 18.92
CA LEU A 18 -0.78 -5.55 18.57
C LEU A 18 -2.01 -5.15 19.39
N LYS A 19 -1.85 -4.96 20.69
CA LYS A 19 -2.93 -4.51 21.58
C LYS A 19 -3.47 -3.14 21.16
N ARG A 20 -2.62 -2.18 20.78
CA ARG A 20 -3.03 -0.88 20.24
C ARG A 20 -3.84 -1.02 18.93
N ARG A 21 -3.59 -2.10 18.16
CA ARG A 21 -4.37 -2.44 16.96
C ARG A 21 -5.56 -3.36 17.25
N TYR A 22 -5.95 -3.51 18.52
CA TYR A 22 -7.05 -4.37 18.96
C TYR A 22 -6.88 -5.83 18.52
N GLN A 23 -5.62 -6.31 18.54
CA GLN A 23 -5.25 -7.70 18.22
C GLN A 23 -4.65 -8.40 19.43
N GLU A 24 -4.78 -9.72 19.47
CA GLU A 24 -4.23 -10.54 20.53
C GLU A 24 -2.70 -10.58 20.51
N PRO A 25 -2.02 -10.70 21.66
CA PRO A 25 -0.58 -10.90 21.75
C PRO A 25 -0.15 -12.15 20.97
N MET A 26 0.96 -12.05 20.23
CA MET A 26 1.46 -13.12 19.37
C MET A 26 2.93 -13.43 19.56
N SER A 27 3.67 -12.62 20.33
CA SER A 27 5.13 -12.73 20.45
C SER A 27 5.58 -14.09 20.96
N ALA A 28 4.94 -14.60 22.02
CA ALA A 28 5.28 -15.90 22.62
C ALA A 28 5.15 -17.05 21.60
N HIS A 29 4.03 -17.08 20.87
CA HIS A 29 3.77 -18.12 19.87
C HIS A 29 4.76 -18.05 18.70
N ILE A 30 5.09 -16.86 18.23
CA ILE A 30 6.05 -16.65 17.14
C ILE A 30 7.45 -17.11 17.57
N ILE A 31 7.88 -16.75 18.79
CA ILE A 31 9.18 -17.15 19.34
C ILE A 31 9.26 -18.67 19.55
N GLU A 32 8.17 -19.30 19.98
CA GLU A 32 8.08 -20.76 20.08
C GLU A 32 8.37 -21.43 18.71
N ILE A 33 7.67 -21.01 17.65
CA ILE A 33 7.86 -21.55 16.31
C ILE A 33 9.29 -21.29 15.79
N ASP A 34 9.83 -20.08 16.01
CA ASP A 34 11.23 -19.80 15.64
C ASP A 34 12.23 -20.65 16.41
N THR A 35 11.95 -20.94 17.69
CA THR A 35 12.80 -21.82 18.51
C THR A 35 12.82 -23.25 17.97
N LEU A 36 11.64 -23.78 17.61
CA LEU A 36 11.53 -25.12 16.98
C LEU A 36 12.27 -25.15 15.64
N ARG A 37 12.08 -24.15 14.78
CA ARG A 37 12.80 -24.04 13.50
C ARG A 37 14.32 -24.02 13.70
N ARG A 38 14.81 -23.18 14.62
CA ARG A 38 16.25 -23.08 14.92
C ARG A 38 16.81 -24.37 15.50
N SER A 39 16.05 -25.08 16.34
CA SER A 39 16.45 -26.40 16.86
C SER A 39 16.60 -27.43 15.73
N ALA A 40 15.63 -27.48 14.81
CA ALA A 40 15.71 -28.36 13.63
C ALA A 40 16.91 -27.98 12.73
N GLN A 41 17.14 -26.68 12.50
CA GLN A 41 18.28 -26.17 11.73
C GLN A 41 19.64 -26.55 12.38
N THR A 42 19.74 -26.47 13.70
CA THR A 42 20.96 -26.89 14.44
C THR A 42 21.20 -28.38 14.29
N ARG A 43 20.17 -29.22 14.50
CA ARG A 43 20.28 -30.67 14.31
C ARG A 43 20.67 -31.03 12.88
N LEU A 44 20.14 -30.34 11.88
CA LEU A 44 20.52 -30.57 10.49
C LEU A 44 21.98 -30.20 10.22
N GLN A 45 22.44 -29.09 10.77
CA GLN A 45 23.86 -28.68 10.66
C GLN A 45 24.83 -29.67 11.34
N GLU A 46 24.48 -30.17 12.54
CA GLU A 46 25.24 -31.17 13.27
C GLU A 46 25.34 -32.49 12.46
N LEU A 47 24.18 -32.94 11.94
CA LEU A 47 24.11 -34.14 11.09
C LEU A 47 24.98 -33.98 9.83
N GLN A 48 24.95 -32.82 9.18
CA GLN A 48 25.76 -32.53 8.00
C GLN A 48 27.26 -32.54 8.34
N ASN A 49 27.64 -31.95 9.48
CA ASN A 49 29.03 -31.94 9.94
C ASN A 49 29.51 -33.36 10.24
N GLU A 50 28.70 -34.20 10.92
CA GLU A 50 29.04 -35.59 11.22
C GLU A 50 29.18 -36.43 9.94
N ARG A 51 28.25 -36.26 8.97
CA ARG A 51 28.37 -36.93 7.65
C ARG A 51 29.66 -36.55 6.93
N ASN A 52 30.04 -35.27 6.95
CA ASN A 52 31.27 -34.81 6.32
C ASN A 52 32.52 -35.43 7.00
N ALA A 53 32.52 -35.50 8.33
CA ALA A 53 33.60 -36.13 9.10
C ALA A 53 33.71 -37.64 8.79
N LEU A 54 32.58 -38.37 8.77
CA LEU A 54 32.54 -39.78 8.41
C LEU A 54 33.01 -40.03 6.97
N ALA A 55 32.56 -39.20 6.02
CA ALA A 55 32.97 -39.31 4.62
C ALA A 55 34.53 -39.18 4.47
N LYS A 56 35.11 -38.22 5.22
CA LYS A 56 36.57 -38.04 5.28
C LYS A 56 37.25 -39.24 5.88
N ALA A 57 36.77 -39.75 7.02
CA ALA A 57 37.35 -40.95 7.69
C ALA A 57 37.26 -42.20 6.83
N ILE A 58 36.15 -42.46 6.15
CA ILE A 58 35.98 -43.55 5.20
C ILE A 58 36.96 -43.41 4.02
N GLY A 59 37.12 -42.20 3.49
CA GLY A 59 38.08 -41.93 2.41
C GLY A 59 39.52 -42.20 2.80
N GLU A 60 39.94 -41.83 4.01
CA GLU A 60 41.27 -42.08 4.55
C GLU A 60 41.50 -43.58 4.79
N ALA A 61 40.56 -44.30 5.41
CA ALA A 61 40.63 -45.73 5.63
C ALA A 61 40.75 -46.53 4.31
N LYS A 62 39.96 -46.19 3.30
CA LYS A 62 40.04 -46.79 1.96
C LYS A 62 41.41 -46.60 1.30
N ARG A 63 42.04 -45.41 1.45
CA ARG A 63 43.42 -45.17 0.96
C ARG A 63 44.45 -46.04 1.65
N GLN A 64 44.19 -46.40 2.90
CA GLN A 64 45.07 -47.31 3.69
C GLN A 64 44.72 -48.77 3.48
N GLY A 65 43.78 -49.10 2.58
CA GLY A 65 43.39 -50.51 2.34
C GLY A 65 42.60 -51.15 3.48
N LYS A 66 41.99 -50.31 4.37
CA LYS A 66 41.18 -50.79 5.51
C LYS A 66 39.68 -50.76 5.12
N ASP A 67 38.99 -51.84 5.42
CA ASP A 67 37.54 -51.90 5.35
C ASP A 67 36.97 -51.40 6.66
N VAL A 68 35.93 -50.54 6.54
CA VAL A 68 35.29 -49.81 7.68
C VAL A 68 33.76 -49.89 7.59
N PRO A 69 33.16 -51.09 7.66
CA PRO A 69 31.73 -51.30 7.50
C PRO A 69 30.92 -50.50 8.52
N ASP A 70 31.38 -50.37 9.75
CA ASP A 70 30.70 -49.62 10.82
C ASP A 70 30.59 -48.14 10.50
N LEU A 71 31.63 -47.55 9.90
CA LEU A 71 31.54 -46.12 9.47
C LEU A 71 30.63 -45.95 8.29
N ALA A 72 30.60 -46.92 7.38
CA ALA A 72 29.69 -46.91 6.22
C ALA A 72 28.22 -47.03 6.69
N GLN A 73 27.93 -47.91 7.64
CA GLN A 73 26.60 -48.08 8.22
C GLN A 73 26.15 -46.82 8.95
N LYS A 74 27.02 -46.19 9.76
CA LYS A 74 26.70 -44.89 10.41
C LYS A 74 26.41 -43.80 9.38
N ALA A 75 27.20 -43.69 8.32
CA ALA A 75 26.98 -42.71 7.26
C ALA A 75 25.64 -42.94 6.54
N SER A 76 25.21 -44.20 6.35
CA SER A 76 23.92 -44.55 5.79
C SER A 76 22.78 -44.15 6.73
N ALA A 77 22.87 -44.45 8.02
CA ALA A 77 21.84 -44.05 9.01
C ALA A 77 21.68 -42.56 9.08
N LEU A 78 22.74 -41.75 9.09
CA LEU A 78 22.67 -40.32 9.07
C LEU A 78 22.02 -39.77 7.77
N LYS A 79 22.27 -40.43 6.64
CA LYS A 79 21.67 -40.10 5.36
C LYS A 79 20.14 -40.33 5.38
N GLU A 80 19.69 -41.39 6.03
CA GLU A 80 18.28 -41.73 6.17
C GLU A 80 17.52 -40.78 7.12
N MET A 81 18.22 -40.22 8.13
CA MET A 81 17.63 -39.27 9.09
C MET A 81 17.44 -37.83 8.51
N ALA A 82 18.32 -37.43 7.57
CA ALA A 82 18.34 -36.06 7.04
C ALA A 82 17.00 -35.59 6.48
N PRO A 83 16.27 -36.36 5.64
CA PRO A 83 15.02 -35.90 5.04
C PRO A 83 13.93 -35.58 6.05
N ALA A 84 13.85 -36.30 7.16
CA ALA A 84 12.85 -36.04 8.21
C ALA A 84 13.13 -34.73 8.94
N ILE A 85 14.39 -34.40 9.20
CA ILE A 85 14.77 -33.16 9.87
C ILE A 85 14.65 -31.97 8.91
N GLU A 86 14.97 -32.15 7.62
CA GLU A 86 14.77 -31.15 6.57
C GLU A 86 13.29 -30.79 6.43
N GLU A 87 12.41 -31.78 6.45
CA GLU A 87 10.97 -31.57 6.38
C GLU A 87 10.44 -30.86 7.64
N GLU A 88 10.91 -31.23 8.82
CA GLU A 88 10.56 -30.56 10.07
C GLU A 88 10.98 -29.07 10.06
N GLU A 89 12.22 -28.78 9.62
CA GLU A 89 12.71 -27.40 9.48
C GLU A 89 11.84 -26.61 8.49
N ARG A 90 11.54 -27.20 7.33
CA ARG A 90 10.70 -26.59 6.30
C ARG A 90 9.30 -26.27 6.82
N LEU A 91 8.65 -27.18 7.52
CA LEU A 91 7.31 -26.97 8.09
C LEU A 91 7.31 -25.82 9.11
N HIS A 92 8.32 -25.74 9.98
CA HIS A 92 8.45 -24.63 10.92
C HIS A 92 8.77 -23.31 10.24
N ALA A 93 9.60 -23.33 9.19
CA ALA A 93 9.91 -22.13 8.38
C ALA A 93 8.66 -21.59 7.66
N ASP A 94 7.89 -22.48 7.02
CA ASP A 94 6.63 -22.11 6.34
C ASP A 94 5.60 -21.54 7.32
N ARG A 95 5.45 -22.19 8.48
CA ARG A 95 4.53 -21.72 9.53
C ARG A 95 4.96 -20.35 10.08
N LEU A 96 6.24 -20.15 10.34
CA LEU A 96 6.78 -18.88 10.79
C LEU A 96 6.57 -17.79 9.74
N HIS A 97 6.84 -18.08 8.47
CA HIS A 97 6.63 -17.17 7.37
C HIS A 97 5.17 -16.74 7.25
N LEU A 98 4.23 -17.69 7.36
CA LEU A 98 2.80 -17.39 7.34
C LEU A 98 2.39 -16.45 8.49
N LEU A 99 2.83 -16.74 9.72
CA LEU A 99 2.56 -15.88 10.88
C LEU A 99 3.11 -14.47 10.69
N LEU A 100 4.39 -14.35 10.31
CA LEU A 100 5.03 -13.05 10.07
C LEU A 100 4.36 -12.26 8.93
N SER A 101 3.83 -12.96 7.91
CA SER A 101 3.15 -12.33 6.78
C SER A 101 1.79 -11.72 7.14
N GLN A 102 1.17 -12.19 8.22
CA GLN A 102 -0.13 -11.71 8.71
C GLN A 102 0.01 -10.59 9.73
N LEU A 103 1.17 -10.45 10.38
CA LEU A 103 1.40 -9.40 11.36
C LEU A 103 1.31 -8.01 10.72
N PRO A 104 0.62 -7.06 11.38
CA PRO A 104 0.67 -5.67 10.98
C PRO A 104 2.01 -5.03 11.37
N ASN A 105 2.27 -3.86 10.79
CA ASN A 105 3.41 -3.03 11.15
C ASN A 105 3.28 -2.43 12.56
N ILE A 106 4.41 -2.08 13.15
CA ILE A 106 4.46 -1.37 14.44
C ILE A 106 3.99 0.07 14.23
N LEU A 107 3.08 0.53 15.09
CA LEU A 107 2.59 1.91 15.07
C LEU A 107 3.62 2.88 15.68
N ASP A 108 3.69 4.07 15.11
CA ASP A 108 4.41 5.19 15.73
C ASP A 108 3.69 5.63 17.02
N ASP A 109 4.45 6.14 17.99
CA ASP A 109 3.90 6.54 19.30
C ASP A 109 2.89 7.70 19.20
N VAL A 110 3.01 8.54 18.17
CA VAL A 110 2.12 9.69 17.94
C VAL A 110 0.75 9.31 17.40
N VAL A 111 0.55 8.06 16.97
CA VAL A 111 -0.74 7.57 16.47
C VAL A 111 -1.74 7.55 17.63
N PRO A 112 -2.91 8.20 17.51
CA PRO A 112 -3.88 8.27 18.61
C PRO A 112 -4.53 6.90 18.85
N GLU A 113 -4.91 6.68 20.11
CA GLU A 113 -5.72 5.52 20.48
C GLU A 113 -7.14 5.67 19.88
N GLY A 114 -7.72 4.57 19.44
CA GLY A 114 -9.06 4.54 18.83
C GLY A 114 -9.23 3.30 17.96
N GLN A 115 -10.45 2.79 17.87
CA GLN A 115 -10.79 1.57 17.15
C GLN A 115 -11.34 1.84 15.74
N THR A 116 -11.94 3.01 15.55
CA THR A 116 -12.68 3.38 14.34
C THR A 116 -12.26 4.76 13.82
N ASP A 117 -12.75 5.13 12.66
CA ASP A 117 -12.58 6.43 12.01
C ASP A 117 -13.12 7.61 12.83
N SER A 118 -14.12 7.38 13.70
CA SER A 118 -14.69 8.40 14.58
C SER A 118 -13.70 8.95 15.61
N GLU A 119 -12.59 8.24 15.85
CA GLU A 119 -11.54 8.57 16.83
C GLU A 119 -10.29 9.15 16.15
N ASN A 120 -10.32 9.34 14.85
CA ASN A 120 -9.28 10.03 14.11
C ASN A 120 -9.16 11.48 14.57
N VAL A 121 -7.94 12.00 14.62
CA VAL A 121 -7.67 13.33 15.13
C VAL A 121 -7.49 14.33 13.99
N GLU A 122 -8.30 15.39 14.00
CA GLU A 122 -8.15 16.49 13.06
C GLU A 122 -6.89 17.30 13.38
N ILE A 123 -5.96 17.37 12.43
CA ILE A 123 -4.68 18.10 12.57
C ILE A 123 -4.80 19.53 12.09
N ARG A 124 -5.50 19.75 10.96
CA ARG A 124 -5.71 21.07 10.37
C ARG A 124 -6.84 21.07 9.35
N LYS A 125 -7.36 22.25 9.09
CA LYS A 125 -8.34 22.55 8.02
C LYS A 125 -7.83 23.62 7.08
N TRP A 126 -8.31 23.59 5.85
CA TRP A 126 -8.09 24.62 4.86
C TRP A 126 -9.38 24.94 4.10
N GLY A 127 -9.56 26.22 3.79
CA GLY A 127 -10.74 26.71 3.08
C GLY A 127 -11.99 26.78 3.95
N THR A 128 -13.00 27.45 3.42
CA THR A 128 -14.32 27.58 4.05
C THR A 128 -15.37 27.01 3.11
N PRO A 129 -16.23 26.08 3.57
CA PRO A 129 -17.34 25.59 2.77
C PRO A 129 -18.18 26.72 2.20
N ARG A 130 -18.48 26.64 0.90
CA ARG A 130 -19.34 27.63 0.22
C ARG A 130 -20.76 27.57 0.78
N THR A 131 -21.33 28.72 1.04
CA THR A 131 -22.74 28.85 1.34
C THR A 131 -23.54 28.97 0.03
N PHE A 132 -24.58 28.17 -0.11
CA PHE A 132 -25.48 28.19 -1.26
C PHE A 132 -26.80 28.89 -0.88
N ASP A 133 -27.37 29.63 -1.81
CA ASP A 133 -28.70 30.20 -1.72
C ASP A 133 -29.82 29.25 -2.22
N PHE A 134 -29.43 28.01 -2.53
CA PHE A 134 -30.28 26.90 -2.93
C PHE A 134 -29.81 25.60 -2.23
N THR A 135 -30.64 24.55 -2.27
CA THR A 135 -30.24 23.23 -1.73
C THR A 135 -29.23 22.57 -2.66
N PRO A 136 -27.98 22.31 -2.20
CA PRO A 136 -27.00 21.63 -3.01
C PRO A 136 -27.46 20.22 -3.37
N LEU A 137 -27.30 19.87 -4.65
CA LEU A 137 -27.61 18.53 -5.14
C LEU A 137 -26.37 17.62 -5.04
N PRO A 138 -26.56 16.31 -4.87
CA PRO A 138 -25.46 15.37 -4.93
C PRO A 138 -24.95 15.21 -6.37
N HIS A 139 -23.67 14.87 -6.51
CA HIS A 139 -22.96 14.77 -7.79
C HIS A 139 -23.67 13.91 -8.84
N TYR A 140 -24.31 12.81 -8.43
CA TYR A 140 -25.02 11.93 -9.37
C TYR A 140 -26.27 12.59 -9.96
N GLU A 141 -27.01 13.40 -9.21
CA GLU A 141 -28.16 14.13 -9.75
C GLU A 141 -27.73 15.25 -10.72
N ILE A 142 -26.63 15.94 -10.39
CA ILE A 142 -26.04 16.95 -11.27
C ILE A 142 -25.52 16.27 -12.54
N GLY A 143 -24.79 15.16 -12.40
CA GLY A 143 -24.21 14.42 -13.53
C GLY A 143 -25.25 13.84 -14.46
N GLU A 144 -26.38 13.35 -13.95
CA GLU A 144 -27.53 12.89 -14.75
C GLU A 144 -28.20 14.07 -15.47
N LYS A 145 -28.46 15.22 -14.79
CA LYS A 145 -29.01 16.43 -15.42
C LYS A 145 -28.14 16.97 -16.53
N LEU A 146 -26.81 16.94 -16.36
CA LEU A 146 -25.84 17.33 -17.39
C LEU A 146 -25.66 16.26 -18.48
N GLN A 147 -26.37 15.13 -18.40
CA GLN A 147 -26.26 13.97 -19.31
C GLN A 147 -24.82 13.41 -19.41
N GLY A 148 -24.00 13.70 -18.41
CA GLY A 148 -22.59 13.33 -18.35
C GLY A 148 -22.29 12.10 -17.48
N MET A 149 -23.27 11.62 -16.68
CA MET A 149 -23.20 10.37 -15.91
C MET A 149 -24.34 9.44 -16.29
N ASP A 150 -24.02 8.17 -16.55
CA ASP A 150 -25.00 7.16 -16.97
C ASP A 150 -24.80 5.88 -16.15
N PHE A 151 -25.52 5.77 -15.06
CA PHE A 151 -25.50 4.61 -14.17
C PHE A 151 -26.27 3.42 -14.74
N ASP A 152 -27.33 3.67 -15.53
CA ASP A 152 -28.13 2.61 -16.15
C ASP A 152 -27.32 1.85 -17.21
N ALA A 153 -26.60 2.59 -18.07
CA ALA A 153 -25.70 1.99 -19.04
C ALA A 153 -24.59 1.19 -18.34
N ALA A 154 -23.98 1.75 -17.29
CA ALA A 154 -22.95 1.06 -16.52
C ALA A 154 -23.48 -0.24 -15.87
N THR A 155 -24.69 -0.21 -15.31
CA THR A 155 -25.34 -1.36 -14.71
C THR A 155 -25.57 -2.49 -15.74
N LYS A 156 -25.97 -2.14 -16.95
CA LYS A 156 -26.14 -3.13 -18.04
C LYS A 156 -24.84 -3.74 -18.53
N ILE A 157 -23.73 -3.00 -18.45
CA ILE A 157 -22.40 -3.45 -18.89
C ILE A 157 -21.71 -4.28 -17.80
N SER A 158 -21.74 -3.81 -16.55
CA SER A 158 -20.85 -4.33 -15.49
C SER A 158 -21.54 -4.54 -14.13
N GLY A 159 -22.82 -4.17 -13.98
CA GLY A 159 -23.52 -4.23 -12.70
C GLY A 159 -23.42 -2.96 -11.88
N ALA A 160 -23.69 -3.07 -10.58
CA ALA A 160 -23.64 -1.96 -9.63
C ALA A 160 -22.19 -1.47 -9.39
N ARG A 161 -22.05 -0.24 -8.83
CA ARG A 161 -20.74 0.38 -8.49
C ARG A 161 -19.84 0.65 -9.68
N PHE A 162 -20.43 0.93 -10.84
CA PHE A 162 -19.78 1.45 -12.03
C PHE A 162 -20.54 2.68 -12.52
N VAL A 163 -19.86 3.53 -13.28
CA VAL A 163 -20.46 4.69 -13.94
C VAL A 163 -19.89 4.80 -15.35
N VAL A 164 -20.72 5.24 -16.30
CA VAL A 164 -20.24 5.71 -17.62
C VAL A 164 -20.23 7.22 -17.60
N LEU A 165 -19.05 7.81 -17.73
CA LEU A 165 -18.89 9.25 -17.92
C LEU A 165 -18.94 9.60 -19.40
N LYS A 166 -19.60 10.72 -19.76
CA LYS A 166 -19.77 11.16 -21.14
C LYS A 166 -19.42 12.64 -21.31
N GLY A 167 -19.09 13.02 -22.53
CA GLY A 167 -18.95 14.42 -22.95
C GLY A 167 -17.99 15.23 -22.08
N ALA A 168 -18.48 16.35 -21.58
CA ALA A 168 -17.71 17.30 -20.78
C ALA A 168 -17.26 16.72 -19.42
N LEU A 169 -18.05 15.83 -18.79
CA LEU A 169 -17.66 15.19 -17.51
C LEU A 169 -16.56 14.17 -17.70
N ALA A 170 -16.56 13.37 -18.77
CA ALA A 170 -15.46 12.47 -19.10
C ALA A 170 -14.15 13.26 -19.38
N ARG A 171 -14.28 14.42 -20.03
CA ARG A 171 -13.13 15.33 -20.20
C ARG A 171 -12.64 15.90 -18.88
N LEU A 172 -13.54 16.26 -17.97
CA LEU A 172 -13.21 16.83 -16.67
C LEU A 172 -12.46 15.81 -15.79
N GLU A 173 -12.89 14.55 -15.79
CA GLU A 173 -12.15 13.46 -15.10
C GLU A 173 -10.71 13.34 -15.62
N ARG A 174 -10.53 13.32 -16.95
CA ARG A 174 -9.19 13.27 -17.56
C ARG A 174 -8.40 14.54 -17.25
N ALA A 175 -9.02 15.71 -17.26
CA ALA A 175 -8.39 16.99 -16.94
C ALA A 175 -7.87 17.00 -15.49
N LEU A 176 -8.63 16.45 -14.54
CA LEU A 176 -8.21 16.29 -13.15
C LEU A 176 -6.96 15.40 -13.05
N GLY A 177 -6.97 14.24 -13.69
CA GLY A 177 -5.80 13.35 -13.69
C GLY A 177 -4.54 13.98 -14.29
N GLN A 178 -4.66 14.68 -15.42
CA GLN A 178 -3.55 15.39 -16.05
C GLN A 178 -3.03 16.55 -15.20
N PHE A 179 -3.93 17.34 -14.63
CA PHE A 179 -3.57 18.44 -13.71
C PHE A 179 -2.79 17.93 -12.50
N MET A 180 -3.23 16.84 -11.88
CA MET A 180 -2.54 16.23 -10.74
C MET A 180 -1.15 15.72 -11.12
N LEU A 181 -1.00 15.02 -12.26
CA LEU A 181 0.29 14.56 -12.75
C LEU A 181 1.26 15.71 -12.99
N ASP A 182 0.81 16.76 -13.67
CA ASP A 182 1.65 17.94 -13.95
C ASP A 182 2.09 18.61 -12.65
N LEU A 183 1.18 18.78 -11.69
CA LEU A 183 1.50 19.34 -10.38
C LEU A 183 2.58 18.51 -9.67
N HIS A 184 2.42 17.20 -9.58
CA HIS A 184 3.34 16.34 -8.85
C HIS A 184 4.70 16.21 -9.53
N THR A 185 4.75 16.21 -10.85
CA THR A 185 6.00 16.11 -11.60
C THR A 185 6.75 17.43 -11.63
N GLN A 186 6.06 18.57 -11.82
CA GLN A 186 6.70 19.87 -12.01
C GLN A 186 7.03 20.57 -10.68
N GLU A 187 6.15 20.48 -9.66
CA GLU A 187 6.34 21.19 -8.40
C GLU A 187 6.90 20.30 -7.28
N PHE A 188 6.59 18.99 -7.29
CA PHE A 188 6.98 18.06 -6.24
C PHE A 188 8.06 17.05 -6.66
N GLY A 189 8.60 17.15 -7.87
CA GLY A 189 9.74 16.34 -8.33
C GLY A 189 9.48 14.83 -8.33
N TYR A 190 8.23 14.41 -8.52
CA TYR A 190 7.90 13.02 -8.79
C TYR A 190 8.20 12.68 -10.24
N GLN A 191 8.74 11.50 -10.47
CA GLN A 191 8.89 10.94 -11.81
C GLN A 191 7.59 10.24 -12.21
N GLU A 192 7.00 10.66 -13.34
CA GLU A 192 5.85 9.95 -13.91
C GLU A 192 6.28 8.58 -14.43
N VAL A 193 5.46 7.57 -14.15
CA VAL A 193 5.65 6.19 -14.58
C VAL A 193 4.35 5.66 -15.16
N SER A 194 4.43 4.93 -16.26
CA SER A 194 3.34 4.15 -16.84
C SER A 194 3.56 2.67 -16.52
N PRO A 195 3.04 2.15 -15.38
CA PRO A 195 3.34 0.82 -14.90
C PRO A 195 2.36 -0.23 -15.44
N PRO A 196 2.72 -1.54 -15.40
CA PRO A 196 1.77 -2.63 -15.60
C PRO A 196 0.62 -2.58 -14.59
N LEU A 197 -0.60 -2.87 -15.06
CA LEU A 197 -1.83 -2.95 -14.25
C LEU A 197 -2.15 -4.39 -13.82
N LEU A 198 -1.60 -5.38 -14.51
CA LEU A 198 -1.67 -6.79 -14.20
C LEU A 198 -0.36 -7.24 -13.56
N VAL A 199 -0.43 -7.70 -12.32
CA VAL A 199 0.75 -8.00 -11.51
C VAL A 199 0.73 -9.44 -11.00
N ARG A 200 1.90 -9.94 -10.57
CA ARG A 200 2.05 -11.26 -9.94
C ARG A 200 1.77 -11.20 -8.44
N ASP A 201 1.55 -12.37 -7.82
CA ASP A 201 1.39 -12.54 -6.37
C ASP A 201 2.45 -11.78 -5.57
N ASP A 202 3.72 -11.92 -5.97
CA ASP A 202 4.85 -11.29 -5.29
C ASP A 202 4.74 -9.77 -5.21
N ALA A 203 4.20 -9.12 -6.25
CA ALA A 203 4.04 -7.68 -6.25
C ALA A 203 2.96 -7.25 -5.23
N VAL A 204 1.86 -7.97 -5.18
CA VAL A 204 0.76 -7.73 -4.23
C VAL A 204 1.19 -8.06 -2.80
N TYR A 205 1.96 -9.15 -2.63
CA TYR A 205 2.57 -9.52 -1.36
C TYR A 205 3.56 -8.45 -0.88
N GLY A 206 4.37 -7.91 -1.79
CA GLY A 206 5.40 -6.92 -1.50
C GLY A 206 4.88 -5.68 -0.78
N VAL A 207 3.71 -5.18 -1.17
CA VAL A 207 3.06 -4.02 -0.55
C VAL A 207 2.19 -4.38 0.66
N GLY A 208 2.06 -5.67 1.01
CA GLY A 208 1.33 -6.12 2.20
C GLY A 208 -0.16 -6.34 1.99
N GLN A 209 -0.66 -6.39 0.75
CA GLN A 209 -2.08 -6.67 0.47
C GLN A 209 -2.38 -8.17 0.55
N LEU A 210 -1.47 -9.04 0.14
CA LEU A 210 -1.58 -10.48 0.41
C LEU A 210 -0.82 -10.86 1.69
N PRO A 211 -1.32 -11.87 2.41
CA PRO A 211 -2.51 -12.69 2.16
C PRO A 211 -3.84 -12.06 2.60
N LYS A 212 -3.81 -10.99 3.41
CA LYS A 212 -4.96 -10.48 4.18
C LYS A 212 -6.12 -9.99 3.33
N PHE A 213 -5.87 -9.27 2.23
CA PHE A 213 -6.90 -8.59 1.42
C PHE A 213 -7.23 -9.33 0.11
N ARG A 214 -7.01 -10.66 0.08
CA ARG A 214 -7.27 -11.47 -1.12
C ARG A 214 -8.68 -11.29 -1.69
N GLU A 215 -9.69 -11.19 -0.82
CA GLU A 215 -11.10 -11.07 -1.23
C GLU A 215 -11.45 -9.68 -1.79
N ASP A 216 -10.65 -8.66 -1.47
CA ASP A 216 -10.82 -7.30 -1.99
C ASP A 216 -10.17 -7.09 -3.36
N LEU A 217 -9.49 -8.10 -3.91
CA LEU A 217 -8.75 -8.01 -5.16
C LEU A 217 -9.41 -8.81 -6.27
N PHE A 218 -9.33 -8.31 -7.51
CA PHE A 218 -9.71 -9.06 -8.70
C PHE A 218 -8.53 -9.87 -9.23
N GLN A 219 -8.75 -11.16 -9.46
CA GLN A 219 -7.77 -12.08 -10.05
C GLN A 219 -8.21 -12.50 -11.44
N THR A 220 -7.27 -12.58 -12.38
CA THR A 220 -7.49 -13.10 -13.73
C THR A 220 -7.41 -14.62 -13.75
N SER A 221 -7.95 -15.25 -14.80
CA SER A 221 -7.93 -16.71 -14.97
C SER A 221 -6.52 -17.31 -15.10
N ASP A 222 -5.52 -16.51 -15.47
CA ASP A 222 -4.11 -16.90 -15.55
C ASP A 222 -3.33 -16.61 -14.25
N GLY A 223 -4.04 -16.26 -13.18
CA GLY A 223 -3.47 -16.07 -11.83
C GLY A 223 -2.84 -14.71 -11.56
N ARG A 224 -2.93 -13.73 -12.47
CA ARG A 224 -2.51 -12.35 -12.18
C ARG A 224 -3.57 -11.58 -11.43
N TRP A 225 -3.16 -10.44 -10.85
CA TRP A 225 -4.05 -9.54 -10.12
C TRP A 225 -4.18 -8.21 -10.87
N LEU A 226 -5.39 -7.68 -10.92
CA LEU A 226 -5.63 -6.29 -11.26
C LEU A 226 -5.22 -5.41 -10.06
N ILE A 227 -4.43 -4.36 -10.29
CA ILE A 227 -3.97 -3.50 -9.19
C ILE A 227 -5.13 -2.78 -8.52
N SER A 228 -5.16 -2.76 -7.19
CA SER A 228 -6.10 -1.97 -6.38
C SER A 228 -5.66 -0.51 -6.22
N THR A 229 -4.39 -0.24 -6.55
CA THR A 229 -3.68 1.04 -6.49
C THR A 229 -2.38 0.91 -7.27
N ALA A 230 -1.91 1.99 -7.87
CA ALA A 230 -0.61 2.00 -8.54
C ALA A 230 0.57 1.81 -7.56
N GLU A 231 0.36 1.99 -6.25
CA GLU A 231 1.32 1.63 -5.21
C GLU A 231 1.92 0.24 -5.45
N VAL A 232 1.08 -0.75 -5.81
CA VAL A 232 1.52 -2.12 -6.05
C VAL A 232 2.61 -2.17 -7.10
N SER A 233 2.43 -1.51 -8.22
CA SER A 233 3.40 -1.52 -9.32
C SER A 233 4.59 -0.60 -9.05
N LEU A 234 4.34 0.61 -8.54
CA LEU A 234 5.38 1.63 -8.33
C LEU A 234 6.38 1.23 -7.23
N THR A 235 5.89 0.72 -6.11
CA THR A 235 6.75 0.32 -4.99
C THR A 235 7.64 -0.88 -5.38
N ASN A 236 7.13 -1.79 -6.21
CA ASN A 236 7.89 -2.94 -6.70
C ASN A 236 8.96 -2.60 -7.76
N LEU A 237 9.10 -1.37 -8.22
CA LEU A 237 10.21 -0.94 -9.09
C LEU A 237 11.59 -1.12 -8.42
N VAL A 238 11.62 -1.16 -7.09
CA VAL A 238 12.85 -1.39 -6.31
C VAL A 238 12.94 -2.79 -5.70
N ARG A 239 12.05 -3.71 -6.07
CA ARG A 239 12.05 -5.10 -5.60
C ARG A 239 13.40 -5.78 -5.89
N GLU A 240 13.96 -6.48 -4.87
CA GLU A 240 15.23 -7.23 -4.95
C GLU A 240 16.43 -6.38 -5.38
N ARG A 241 16.36 -5.06 -5.17
CA ARG A 241 17.44 -4.14 -5.51
C ARG A 241 18.20 -3.70 -4.27
N ILE A 242 19.51 -3.49 -4.46
CA ILE A 242 20.38 -2.78 -3.54
C ILE A 242 20.69 -1.44 -4.20
N LEU A 243 20.12 -0.38 -3.66
CA LEU A 243 20.25 0.98 -4.18
C LEU A 243 21.52 1.65 -3.62
N ASP A 244 22.04 2.64 -4.33
CA ASP A 244 23.01 3.56 -3.77
C ASP A 244 22.30 4.57 -2.90
N GLU A 245 22.80 4.80 -1.67
CA GLU A 245 22.21 5.80 -0.74
C GLU A 245 22.06 7.19 -1.41
N GLY A 246 23.03 7.59 -2.24
CA GLY A 246 22.99 8.86 -2.96
C GLY A 246 21.92 8.97 -4.05
N SER A 247 21.25 7.85 -4.39
CA SER A 247 20.12 7.88 -5.32
C SER A 247 18.78 8.14 -4.60
N LEU A 248 18.75 8.10 -3.27
CA LEU A 248 17.56 8.36 -2.48
C LEU A 248 17.38 9.86 -2.24
N PRO A 249 16.15 10.36 -2.19
CA PRO A 249 14.89 9.67 -2.36
C PRO A 249 14.52 9.38 -3.82
N LEU A 250 13.90 8.23 -4.10
CA LEU A 250 13.21 7.99 -5.37
C LEU A 250 11.73 8.32 -5.19
N ARG A 251 11.14 9.07 -6.11
CA ARG A 251 9.74 9.49 -6.09
C ARG A 251 9.07 9.14 -7.40
N PHE A 252 7.99 8.38 -7.32
CA PHE A 252 7.23 7.91 -8.49
C PHE A 252 5.78 8.33 -8.39
N THR A 253 5.19 8.71 -9.53
CA THR A 253 3.75 8.96 -9.64
C THR A 253 3.18 8.28 -10.88
N ALA A 254 1.92 7.86 -10.80
CA ALA A 254 1.21 7.28 -11.93
C ALA A 254 -0.29 7.62 -11.85
N PHE A 255 -0.87 7.89 -12.99
CA PHE A 255 -2.32 8.00 -13.18
C PHE A 255 -2.83 6.70 -13.77
N THR A 256 -3.54 5.89 -12.97
CA THR A 256 -4.00 4.56 -13.38
C THR A 256 -5.45 4.30 -13.00
N PRO A 257 -6.16 3.44 -13.74
CA PRO A 257 -7.30 2.75 -13.17
C PRO A 257 -6.86 1.87 -12.00
N CYS A 258 -7.74 1.74 -11.01
CA CYS A 258 -7.59 0.92 -9.82
C CYS A 258 -8.84 0.05 -9.68
N PHE A 259 -8.68 -1.19 -9.21
CA PHE A 259 -9.75 -2.19 -9.18
C PHE A 259 -9.91 -2.77 -7.77
N ARG A 260 -11.11 -2.68 -7.19
CA ARG A 260 -11.41 -3.21 -5.86
C ARG A 260 -12.72 -3.97 -5.87
N SER A 261 -12.75 -5.18 -5.32
CA SER A 261 -13.99 -5.97 -5.23
C SER A 261 -14.94 -5.45 -4.14
N GLU A 262 -14.44 -4.62 -3.21
CA GLU A 262 -15.24 -4.00 -2.15
C GLU A 262 -16.06 -5.03 -1.34
N ALA A 263 -15.48 -6.20 -1.04
CA ALA A 263 -16.16 -7.34 -0.45
C ALA A 263 -16.81 -7.02 0.91
N GLY A 264 -16.19 -6.14 1.72
CA GLY A 264 -16.68 -5.72 3.03
C GLY A 264 -17.67 -4.53 3.03
N ALA A 265 -18.03 -3.98 1.85
CA ALA A 265 -18.75 -2.70 1.75
C ALA A 265 -20.23 -2.84 1.36
N ALA A 266 -20.88 -3.97 1.65
CA ALA A 266 -22.29 -4.18 1.31
C ALA A 266 -23.19 -3.08 1.92
N GLY A 267 -24.01 -2.43 1.07
CA GLY A 267 -24.97 -1.39 1.48
C GLY A 267 -24.38 0.00 1.76
N ARG A 268 -23.05 0.19 1.76
CA ARG A 268 -22.42 1.51 1.95
C ARG A 268 -22.26 2.21 0.60
N ASP A 269 -22.57 3.52 0.55
CA ASP A 269 -22.38 4.37 -0.64
C ASP A 269 -22.87 3.69 -1.94
N ALA A 270 -24.09 3.12 -1.90
CA ALA A 270 -24.64 2.33 -3.00
C ALA A 270 -25.02 3.17 -4.23
N ARG A 271 -25.20 4.49 -4.07
CA ARG A 271 -25.56 5.44 -5.14
C ARG A 271 -24.41 6.42 -5.40
N GLY A 272 -24.21 6.78 -6.66
CA GLY A 272 -23.16 7.73 -7.07
C GLY A 272 -21.79 7.05 -7.26
N MET A 273 -20.71 7.86 -7.16
CA MET A 273 -19.33 7.47 -7.52
C MET A 273 -18.37 7.39 -6.33
N ILE A 274 -18.84 7.52 -5.09
CA ILE A 274 -17.94 7.54 -3.91
C ILE A 274 -17.20 6.21 -3.74
N ARG A 275 -17.90 5.09 -4.03
CA ARG A 275 -17.34 3.75 -3.90
C ARG A 275 -17.62 2.92 -5.15
N GLN A 276 -16.55 2.63 -5.90
CA GLN A 276 -16.61 1.97 -7.20
C GLN A 276 -15.66 0.77 -7.26
N HIS A 277 -16.01 -0.25 -8.07
CA HIS A 277 -15.14 -1.39 -8.38
C HIS A 277 -13.97 -1.02 -9.29
N GLN A 278 -14.14 0.02 -10.11
CA GLN A 278 -13.13 0.59 -10.99
C GLN A 278 -13.16 2.11 -10.87
N PHE A 279 -12.03 2.72 -10.59
CA PHE A 279 -11.87 4.17 -10.47
C PHE A 279 -10.46 4.59 -10.87
N HIS A 280 -10.27 5.87 -11.18
CA HIS A 280 -8.95 6.42 -11.48
C HIS A 280 -8.33 7.09 -10.24
N LYS A 281 -7.01 6.91 -10.11
CA LYS A 281 -6.24 7.53 -9.03
C LYS A 281 -4.87 7.97 -9.54
N VAL A 282 -4.41 9.14 -9.11
CA VAL A 282 -3.02 9.52 -9.18
C VAL A 282 -2.36 9.09 -7.90
N GLU A 283 -1.36 8.23 -8.00
CA GLU A 283 -0.63 7.66 -6.87
C GLU A 283 0.74 8.31 -6.72
N LEU A 284 1.16 8.48 -5.47
CA LEU A 284 2.47 8.94 -5.07
C LEU A 284 3.18 7.82 -4.29
N VAL A 285 4.41 7.51 -4.66
CA VAL A 285 5.27 6.57 -3.93
C VAL A 285 6.63 7.20 -3.73
N SER A 286 7.14 7.13 -2.51
CA SER A 286 8.51 7.56 -2.18
C SER A 286 9.29 6.42 -1.54
N ILE A 287 10.52 6.20 -2.03
CA ILE A 287 11.49 5.27 -1.48
C ILE A 287 12.62 6.11 -0.89
N VAL A 288 12.82 6.00 0.42
CA VAL A 288 13.67 6.96 1.14
C VAL A 288 14.65 6.29 2.10
N HIS A 289 15.68 7.04 2.46
CA HIS A 289 16.49 6.73 3.64
C HIS A 289 15.61 6.80 4.91
N PRO A 290 15.79 5.90 5.89
CA PRO A 290 14.99 5.90 7.14
C PRO A 290 14.89 7.27 7.82
N ASP A 291 15.99 8.00 7.92
CA ASP A 291 16.05 9.33 8.59
C ASP A 291 15.26 10.41 7.84
N ALA A 292 15.00 10.23 6.54
CA ALA A 292 14.25 11.20 5.74
C ALA A 292 12.73 10.91 5.72
N ALA A 293 12.28 9.79 6.29
CA ALA A 293 10.91 9.32 6.14
C ALA A 293 9.87 10.29 6.71
N GLU A 294 10.15 10.92 7.85
CA GLU A 294 9.24 11.90 8.47
C GLU A 294 9.04 13.13 7.58
N THR A 295 10.14 13.72 7.13
CA THR A 295 10.11 14.90 6.26
C THR A 295 9.43 14.59 4.93
N GLU A 296 9.70 13.41 4.36
CA GLU A 296 9.07 12.99 3.10
C GLU A 296 7.58 12.70 3.27
N HIS A 297 7.14 12.17 4.44
CA HIS A 297 5.73 11.95 4.74
C HIS A 297 4.95 13.28 4.74
N GLN A 298 5.46 14.29 5.47
CA GLN A 298 4.85 15.62 5.47
C GLN A 298 4.85 16.28 4.08
N ARG A 299 5.92 16.06 3.30
CA ARG A 299 6.02 16.54 1.92
C ARG A 299 4.98 15.87 1.00
N MET A 300 4.73 14.56 1.16
CA MET A 300 3.71 13.82 0.42
C MET A 300 2.30 14.31 0.75
N VAL A 301 2.00 14.52 2.04
CA VAL A 301 0.73 15.10 2.48
C VAL A 301 0.54 16.48 1.86
N ASN A 302 1.58 17.35 1.90
CA ASN A 302 1.53 18.68 1.30
C ASN A 302 1.30 18.63 -0.23
N ALA A 303 1.84 17.64 -0.93
CA ALA A 303 1.60 17.46 -2.36
C ALA A 303 0.12 17.17 -2.65
N ALA A 304 -0.53 16.32 -1.84
CA ALA A 304 -1.96 16.04 -1.95
C ALA A 304 -2.82 17.26 -1.56
N GLU A 305 -2.45 17.98 -0.48
CA GLU A 305 -3.13 19.22 -0.07
C GLU A 305 -3.08 20.29 -1.18
N THR A 306 -1.93 20.42 -1.86
CA THR A 306 -1.76 21.42 -2.92
C THR A 306 -2.72 21.20 -4.09
N VAL A 307 -3.04 19.94 -4.42
CA VAL A 307 -4.09 19.64 -5.41
C VAL A 307 -5.41 20.28 -5.01
N LEU A 308 -5.84 20.09 -3.77
CA LEU A 308 -7.12 20.61 -3.26
C LEU A 308 -7.12 22.12 -3.13
N GLN A 309 -6.00 22.71 -2.71
CA GLN A 309 -5.81 24.16 -2.63
C GLN A 309 -5.90 24.83 -4.01
N ARG A 310 -5.24 24.26 -5.03
CA ARG A 310 -5.32 24.75 -6.41
C ARG A 310 -6.72 24.60 -7.03
N LEU A 311 -7.47 23.61 -6.57
CA LEU A 311 -8.88 23.43 -6.94
C LEU A 311 -9.83 24.26 -6.08
N GLU A 312 -9.33 24.97 -5.07
CA GLU A 312 -10.10 25.76 -4.11
C GLU A 312 -11.22 24.95 -3.42
N ILE A 313 -10.94 23.68 -3.10
CA ILE A 313 -11.88 22.78 -2.43
C ILE A 313 -11.54 22.74 -0.93
N PRO A 314 -12.48 23.07 -0.03
CA PRO A 314 -12.26 22.96 1.41
C PRO A 314 -12.00 21.52 1.84
N TYR A 315 -10.99 21.34 2.70
CA TYR A 315 -10.58 20.03 3.20
C TYR A 315 -10.10 20.09 4.64
N ARG A 316 -9.97 18.93 5.26
CA ARG A 316 -9.29 18.75 6.53
C ARG A 316 -8.28 17.60 6.43
N VAL A 317 -7.25 17.62 7.29
CA VAL A 317 -6.24 16.58 7.43
C VAL A 317 -6.47 15.87 8.75
N MET A 318 -6.60 14.55 8.70
CA MET A 318 -6.83 13.68 9.84
C MET A 318 -5.61 12.78 10.08
N LEU A 319 -5.18 12.66 11.33
CA LEU A 319 -4.27 11.60 11.75
C LEU A 319 -5.10 10.40 12.18
N LEU A 320 -4.89 9.28 11.51
CA LEU A 320 -5.68 8.07 11.77
C LEU A 320 -5.36 7.44 13.11
N SER A 321 -6.37 6.88 13.76
CA SER A 321 -6.28 6.13 15.00
C SER A 321 -5.62 4.75 14.78
N CYS A 322 -5.27 4.10 15.88
CA CYS A 322 -4.62 2.79 15.87
C CYS A 322 -5.40 1.72 15.12
N GLY A 323 -6.72 1.71 15.27
CA GLY A 323 -7.61 0.72 14.64
C GLY A 323 -7.91 1.01 13.17
N ASP A 324 -7.87 2.29 12.76
CA ASP A 324 -8.13 2.73 11.40
C ASP A 324 -6.86 2.75 10.53
N THR A 325 -5.67 2.86 11.15
CA THR A 325 -4.39 2.80 10.43
C THR A 325 -4.17 1.43 9.79
N SER A 326 -3.92 1.40 8.48
CA SER A 326 -3.74 0.16 7.72
C SER A 326 -2.64 -0.75 8.27
N GLY A 327 -2.76 -2.08 8.03
CA GLY A 327 -1.81 -3.05 8.56
C GLY A 327 -0.36 -2.88 8.07
N ALA A 328 -0.14 -2.29 6.92
CA ALA A 328 1.21 -2.04 6.40
C ALA A 328 1.84 -0.74 6.94
N SER A 329 1.02 0.18 7.44
CA SER A 329 1.43 1.53 7.82
C SER A 329 1.84 1.62 9.28
N ARG A 330 2.82 2.48 9.57
CA ARG A 330 3.19 2.92 10.92
C ARG A 330 2.36 4.12 11.35
N ARG A 331 2.02 4.98 10.38
CA ARG A 331 1.22 6.19 10.55
C ARG A 331 0.62 6.60 9.23
N THR A 332 -0.61 7.11 9.27
CA THR A 332 -1.34 7.56 8.09
C THR A 332 -2.01 8.90 8.36
N TYR A 333 -1.94 9.80 7.39
CA TYR A 333 -2.75 11.01 7.32
C TYR A 333 -3.74 10.89 6.17
N ASP A 334 -5.02 11.11 6.48
CA ASP A 334 -6.06 11.19 5.48
C ASP A 334 -6.42 12.66 5.21
N LEU A 335 -6.70 12.96 3.95
CA LEU A 335 -7.33 14.21 3.54
C LEU A 335 -8.80 13.93 3.27
N GLU A 336 -9.66 14.75 3.83
CA GLU A 336 -11.10 14.67 3.61
C GLU A 336 -11.61 15.99 3.05
N VAL A 337 -12.38 15.93 1.95
CA VAL A 337 -12.98 17.08 1.29
C VAL A 337 -14.42 17.30 1.71
N TRP A 338 -14.82 18.55 1.75
CA TRP A 338 -16.20 18.93 2.02
C TRP A 338 -17.12 18.57 0.86
N LEU A 339 -18.20 17.85 1.13
CA LEU A 339 -19.27 17.58 0.19
C LEU A 339 -20.55 18.32 0.62
N PRO A 340 -20.97 19.36 -0.12
CA PRO A 340 -22.12 20.19 0.26
C PRO A 340 -23.44 19.42 0.36
N SER A 341 -23.67 18.44 -0.51
CA SER A 341 -24.92 17.66 -0.51
C SER A 341 -25.09 16.78 0.73
N GLU A 342 -23.97 16.29 1.29
CA GLU A 342 -23.96 15.47 2.49
C GLU A 342 -23.74 16.28 3.77
N ASN A 343 -23.35 17.56 3.64
CA ASN A 343 -22.94 18.44 4.74
C ASN A 343 -21.89 17.81 5.64
N MET A 344 -20.90 17.13 5.04
CA MET A 344 -19.81 16.45 5.76
C MET A 344 -18.52 16.36 4.95
N TYR A 345 -17.43 16.03 5.65
CA TYR A 345 -16.14 15.71 5.03
C TYR A 345 -16.09 14.25 4.62
N ARG A 346 -15.49 13.96 3.45
CA ARG A 346 -15.30 12.60 2.91
C ARG A 346 -13.86 12.43 2.48
N GLU A 347 -13.28 11.27 2.81
CA GLU A 347 -11.91 10.90 2.44
C GLU A 347 -11.68 10.98 0.93
N ILE A 348 -10.57 11.61 0.54
CA ILE A 348 -10.14 11.73 -0.86
C ILE A 348 -8.70 11.26 -1.08
N SER A 349 -7.88 11.27 -0.05
CA SER A 349 -6.49 10.84 -0.08
C SER A 349 -6.11 10.22 1.25
N SER A 350 -5.24 9.22 1.19
CA SER A 350 -4.61 8.59 2.35
C SER A 350 -3.11 8.53 2.08
N CYS A 351 -2.30 9.12 2.97
CA CYS A 351 -0.84 9.19 2.88
C CYS A 351 -0.20 8.42 4.03
N SER A 352 0.51 7.35 3.71
CA SER A 352 1.03 6.38 4.68
C SER A 352 2.56 6.30 4.68
N ASN A 353 3.13 6.27 5.87
CA ASN A 353 4.50 5.85 6.11
C ASN A 353 4.51 4.37 6.51
N CYS A 354 5.09 3.52 5.68
CA CYS A 354 5.17 2.07 5.89
C CYS A 354 6.49 1.63 6.55
N GLY A 355 7.43 2.55 6.79
CA GLY A 355 8.76 2.19 7.28
C GLY A 355 9.43 1.15 6.37
N ASP A 356 10.11 0.18 6.97
CA ASP A 356 10.78 -0.92 6.25
C ASP A 356 9.86 -2.14 5.99
N TYR A 357 8.59 -2.09 6.39
CA TYR A 357 7.67 -3.23 6.33
C TYR A 357 7.52 -3.81 4.93
N GLN A 358 7.31 -2.95 3.93
CA GLN A 358 7.19 -3.35 2.53
C GLN A 358 8.57 -3.69 1.94
N ALA A 359 9.59 -2.90 2.27
CA ALA A 359 10.95 -3.13 1.81
C ALA A 359 11.49 -4.50 2.21
N ARG A 360 11.18 -4.99 3.43
CA ARG A 360 11.51 -6.35 3.87
C ARG A 360 10.80 -7.43 3.06
N ARG A 361 9.54 -7.23 2.68
CA ARG A 361 8.80 -8.16 1.82
C ARG A 361 9.37 -8.21 0.40
N MET A 362 9.81 -7.07 -0.10
CA MET A 362 10.35 -6.91 -1.45
C MET A 362 11.87 -7.10 -1.53
N GLN A 363 12.57 -7.23 -0.39
CA GLN A 363 14.03 -7.26 -0.32
C GLN A 363 14.70 -6.01 -0.95
N ALA A 364 14.04 -4.85 -0.77
CA ALA A 364 14.55 -3.55 -1.24
C ALA A 364 15.48 -2.92 -0.21
N ARG A 365 16.74 -2.75 -0.54
CA ARG A 365 17.79 -2.28 0.36
C ARG A 365 18.61 -1.16 -0.26
N PHE A 366 19.40 -0.49 0.55
CA PHE A 366 20.42 0.43 0.08
C PHE A 366 21.78 0.12 0.74
N ARG A 367 22.85 0.63 0.15
CA ARG A 367 24.21 0.55 0.70
C ARG A 367 24.59 1.89 1.30
N PRO A 368 24.83 1.95 2.64
CA PRO A 368 25.28 3.18 3.30
C PRO A 368 26.65 3.64 2.78
N LYS A 369 26.84 4.95 2.58
CA LYS A 369 28.08 5.54 2.10
C LYS A 369 29.24 5.46 3.08
N ASN A 370 28.92 5.47 4.39
CA ASN A 370 29.90 5.54 5.47
C ASN A 370 30.28 4.17 6.05
N ASP A 371 30.01 3.07 5.35
CA ASP A 371 30.42 1.75 5.82
C ASP A 371 31.93 1.54 5.64
N THR A 372 32.70 2.02 6.64
CA THR A 372 34.15 1.89 6.72
C THR A 372 34.61 0.53 7.23
N GLY A 373 33.70 -0.38 7.61
CA GLY A 373 34.03 -1.60 8.35
C GLY A 373 33.72 -2.93 7.68
N SER A 374 32.75 -3.00 6.79
CA SER A 374 32.37 -4.25 6.12
C SER A 374 31.84 -3.96 4.72
N LYS A 375 32.50 -4.50 3.70
CA LYS A 375 32.19 -4.28 2.29
C LYS A 375 30.78 -4.72 1.83
N ASN A 376 29.92 -5.22 2.73
CA ASN A 376 28.64 -5.85 2.38
C ASN A 376 27.45 -5.49 3.27
N THR A 377 27.54 -4.48 4.13
CA THR A 377 26.40 -4.06 4.95
C THR A 377 25.35 -3.38 4.08
N THR A 378 24.11 -3.83 4.18
CA THR A 378 22.97 -3.20 3.51
C THR A 378 21.86 -2.99 4.50
N GLU A 379 21.10 -1.88 4.34
CA GLU A 379 19.95 -1.55 5.14
C GLU A 379 18.69 -1.52 4.31
N PHE A 380 17.52 -1.74 4.93
CA PHE A 380 16.24 -1.63 4.24
C PHE A 380 15.87 -0.16 4.03
N VAL A 381 15.40 0.16 2.84
CA VAL A 381 14.79 1.46 2.57
C VAL A 381 13.46 1.58 3.31
N PHE A 382 12.99 2.82 3.53
CA PHE A 382 11.61 3.06 3.94
C PHE A 382 10.77 3.40 2.73
N THR A 383 9.50 2.99 2.78
CA THR A 383 8.52 3.23 1.71
C THR A 383 7.37 4.08 2.23
N LEU A 384 6.94 5.02 1.41
CA LEU A 384 5.75 5.83 1.64
C LEU A 384 4.86 5.78 0.40
N ASN A 385 3.56 5.79 0.61
CA ASN A 385 2.59 5.87 -0.47
C ASN A 385 1.45 6.83 -0.12
N GLY A 386 0.82 7.40 -1.12
CA GLY A 386 -0.34 8.24 -0.92
C GLY A 386 -1.08 8.54 -2.21
N SER A 387 -2.37 8.89 -2.09
CA SER A 387 -3.13 9.35 -3.24
C SER A 387 -2.86 10.82 -3.49
N GLY A 388 -2.52 11.17 -4.70
CA GLY A 388 -2.27 12.54 -5.06
C GLY A 388 -3.27 13.19 -6.06
N VAL A 389 -4.58 12.97 -6.04
CA VAL A 389 -5.52 12.31 -5.13
C VAL A 389 -6.40 11.29 -5.89
N ALA A 390 -7.48 10.75 -5.27
CA ALA A 390 -8.47 9.92 -5.96
C ALA A 390 -9.27 10.77 -6.97
N VAL A 391 -9.10 10.50 -8.27
CA VAL A 391 -9.63 11.36 -9.35
C VAL A 391 -11.16 11.37 -9.38
N GLY A 392 -11.80 10.21 -9.18
CA GLY A 392 -13.25 10.12 -9.12
C GLY A 392 -13.85 10.91 -7.95
N ARG A 393 -13.22 10.85 -6.75
CA ARG A 393 -13.66 11.65 -5.58
C ARG A 393 -13.36 13.13 -5.78
N ALA A 394 -12.27 13.51 -6.45
CA ALA A 394 -12.01 14.89 -6.83
C ALA A 394 -13.06 15.41 -7.83
N LEU A 395 -13.50 14.58 -8.78
CA LEU A 395 -14.60 14.90 -9.69
C LEU A 395 -15.90 15.17 -8.92
N ILE A 396 -16.24 14.31 -7.94
CA ILE A 396 -17.40 14.53 -7.06
C ILE A 396 -17.29 15.88 -6.34
N ALA A 397 -16.15 16.12 -5.69
CA ALA A 397 -15.94 17.35 -4.93
C ALA A 397 -16.01 18.60 -5.81
N VAL A 398 -15.45 18.56 -7.02
CA VAL A 398 -15.56 19.67 -8.00
C VAL A 398 -17.01 19.88 -8.42
N ILE A 399 -17.73 18.83 -8.82
CA ILE A 399 -19.13 18.93 -9.24
C ILE A 399 -19.98 19.55 -8.13
N GLU A 400 -19.86 19.09 -6.90
CA GLU A 400 -20.70 19.53 -5.79
C GLU A 400 -20.35 20.94 -5.28
N ASN A 401 -19.05 21.29 -5.17
CA ASN A 401 -18.65 22.60 -4.69
C ASN A 401 -18.82 23.71 -5.75
N TYR A 402 -18.81 23.37 -7.04
CA TYR A 402 -18.89 24.31 -8.14
C TYR A 402 -20.26 24.34 -8.87
N GLN A 403 -21.27 23.67 -8.30
CA GLN A 403 -22.63 23.66 -8.85
C GLN A 403 -23.27 25.05 -8.81
N ASN A 404 -24.16 25.35 -9.76
CA ASN A 404 -24.94 26.56 -9.86
C ASN A 404 -26.43 26.26 -9.73
N SER A 405 -27.22 27.26 -9.33
CA SER A 405 -28.67 27.14 -9.14
C SER A 405 -29.45 26.72 -10.40
N ASP A 406 -28.90 26.98 -11.58
CA ASP A 406 -29.49 26.60 -12.87
C ASP A 406 -29.13 25.16 -13.33
N GLY A 407 -28.47 24.36 -12.49
CA GLY A 407 -28.09 22.98 -12.78
C GLY A 407 -26.79 22.81 -13.58
N SER A 408 -26.14 23.91 -13.94
CA SER A 408 -24.80 23.87 -14.52
C SER A 408 -23.72 23.79 -13.44
N MET A 409 -22.47 23.62 -13.85
CA MET A 409 -21.31 23.74 -12.97
C MET A 409 -20.25 24.68 -13.54
N THR A 410 -19.58 25.44 -12.69
CA THR A 410 -18.41 26.26 -13.03
C THR A 410 -17.15 25.36 -13.04
N ILE A 411 -16.24 25.56 -13.97
CA ILE A 411 -14.96 24.84 -14.01
C ILE A 411 -13.93 25.63 -13.20
N PRO A 412 -13.29 25.01 -12.19
CA PRO A 412 -12.18 25.60 -11.45
C PRO A 412 -11.11 26.17 -12.39
N GLU A 413 -10.54 27.31 -12.01
CA GLU A 413 -9.60 28.02 -12.88
C GLU A 413 -8.39 27.16 -13.27
N ALA A 414 -7.85 26.40 -12.33
CA ALA A 414 -6.73 25.49 -12.55
C ALA A 414 -7.00 24.41 -13.61
N LEU A 415 -8.27 24.03 -13.85
CA LEU A 415 -8.64 23.01 -14.83
C LEU A 415 -8.96 23.56 -16.22
N ARG A 416 -9.18 24.89 -16.37
CA ARG A 416 -9.54 25.48 -17.67
C ARG A 416 -8.53 25.22 -18.80
N PRO A 417 -7.23 25.25 -18.58
CA PRO A 417 -6.24 24.88 -19.61
C PRO A 417 -6.47 23.46 -20.15
N TYR A 418 -6.76 22.49 -19.27
CA TYR A 418 -7.03 21.10 -19.63
C TYR A 418 -8.40 20.89 -20.27
N MET A 419 -9.32 21.87 -20.07
CA MET A 419 -10.68 21.89 -20.61
C MET A 419 -10.83 22.75 -21.88
N LYS A 420 -9.72 23.08 -22.56
CA LYS A 420 -9.69 23.97 -23.75
C LYS A 420 -10.30 25.35 -23.49
N GLY A 421 -10.11 25.92 -22.29
CA GLY A 421 -10.59 27.23 -21.90
C GLY A 421 -12.08 27.26 -21.50
N MET A 422 -12.77 26.11 -21.47
CA MET A 422 -14.17 26.03 -21.01
C MET A 422 -14.26 26.50 -19.57
N LYS A 423 -15.21 27.36 -19.27
CA LYS A 423 -15.45 27.98 -17.95
C LYS A 423 -16.62 27.38 -17.22
N ARG A 424 -17.50 26.67 -17.92
CA ARG A 424 -18.77 26.15 -17.39
C ARG A 424 -19.15 24.89 -18.17
N ILE A 425 -19.85 23.97 -17.53
CA ILE A 425 -20.52 22.82 -18.15
C ILE A 425 -22.02 23.01 -17.95
N SER A 426 -22.82 22.89 -19.01
CA SER A 426 -24.27 23.00 -19.02
C SER A 426 -24.91 21.84 -19.79
N ILE A 427 -26.21 21.71 -19.74
CA ILE A 427 -26.98 20.64 -20.41
C ILE A 427 -26.75 20.58 -21.93
N HIS A 428 -26.28 21.68 -22.53
CA HIS A 428 -26.09 21.79 -23.97
C HIS A 428 -24.63 21.63 -24.43
N ASP A 429 -23.72 21.30 -23.52
CA ASP A 429 -22.30 21.01 -23.79
C ASP A 429 -22.05 19.49 -23.89
#